data_13c8ceaed97352e3d415463610c934ef
#
_entry.id   13c8ceaed97352e3d415463610c934ef
#
_cell.length_a   1.000
_cell.length_b   1.000
_cell.length_c   1.000
_cell.angle_alpha   90.00
_cell.angle_beta   90.00
_cell.angle_gamma   90.00
#
_symmetry.space_group_name_H-M   'P 1'
#
loop_
_entity.id
_entity.type
_entity.pdbx_description
1 polymer ?
#
loop_
_entity_poly.entity_id
_entity_poly.type
_entity_poly.pdbx_seq_one_letter_code
_entity_poly.pdbx_strand_id
1 'polypeptide(L)'
;LKRACEQFSNIKIIFNKRVLTTRQTETSASVICEDQSSYNAEVIIGADGLWSEIRKNIVNDEAPRVSGHIAYRAVLPLNEVPDKARENEVILWAGPRTHLVQYPLHRGEIMNLVAVFHSHRYEEGWDVYGESSELKERFSGQHAYVLDLLAKINSWKMWVLCDREPVKNWSNGRISLLGDAAHPMLQYLAQGGCMAIEDAVCLAYHLDRQSENIIGALQAYQNNR
;
A
#
# COMPACT_ATOMS: atom_id res chain seq x y z
N LEU A 1 -2.13 15.30 -0.89
CA LEU A 1 -1.15 15.20 -1.99
C LEU A 1 -1.71 15.77 -3.30
N LYS A 2 -2.84 15.27 -3.86
CA LYS A 2 -3.40 15.74 -5.14
C LYS A 2 -3.50 17.26 -5.22
N ARG A 3 -4.15 17.91 -4.24
CA ARG A 3 -4.28 19.37 -4.17
C ARG A 3 -2.93 20.10 -4.14
N ALA A 4 -1.91 19.50 -3.58
CA ALA A 4 -0.56 20.07 -3.58
C ALA A 4 0.07 19.98 -4.99
N CYS A 5 -0.08 18.84 -5.67
CA CYS A 5 0.41 18.68 -7.05
C CYS A 5 -0.26 19.66 -8.03
N GLU A 6 -1.56 19.94 -7.85
CA GLU A 6 -2.33 20.87 -8.71
C GLU A 6 -1.82 22.33 -8.63
N GLN A 7 -0.99 22.67 -7.65
CA GLN A 7 -0.35 23.99 -7.54
C GLN A 7 0.85 24.16 -8.46
N PHE A 8 1.35 23.09 -9.06
CA PHE A 8 2.53 23.08 -9.93
C PHE A 8 2.12 22.85 -11.38
N SER A 9 2.37 23.81 -12.25
CA SER A 9 2.01 23.75 -13.68
C SER A 9 2.75 22.67 -14.47
N ASN A 10 3.90 22.22 -13.97
CA ASN A 10 4.72 21.15 -14.54
C ASN A 10 4.27 19.74 -14.12
N ILE A 11 3.29 19.61 -13.23
CA ILE A 11 2.72 18.33 -12.83
C ILE A 11 1.39 18.12 -13.54
N LYS A 12 1.28 17.03 -14.30
CA LYS A 12 0.04 16.62 -14.97
C LYS A 12 -0.46 15.31 -14.40
N ILE A 13 -1.66 15.31 -13.84
CA ILE A 13 -2.32 14.10 -13.33
C ILE A 13 -3.35 13.64 -14.36
N ILE A 14 -3.22 12.40 -14.84
CA ILE A 14 -4.12 11.80 -15.83
C ILE A 14 -4.79 10.59 -15.18
N PHE A 15 -6.12 10.61 -15.12
CA PHE A 15 -6.93 9.54 -14.54
C PHE A 15 -7.42 8.55 -15.61
N ASN A 16 -7.95 7.41 -15.15
CA ASN A 16 -8.54 6.37 -16.00
C ASN A 16 -7.56 5.85 -17.08
N LYS A 17 -6.29 5.73 -16.71
CA LYS A 17 -5.23 5.20 -17.57
C LYS A 17 -4.59 3.99 -16.88
N ARG A 18 -5.05 2.81 -17.22
CA ARG A 18 -4.46 1.56 -16.74
C ARG A 18 -3.25 1.23 -17.62
N VAL A 19 -2.07 1.23 -17.01
CA VAL A 19 -0.84 0.83 -17.69
C VAL A 19 -0.81 -0.69 -17.82
N LEU A 20 -0.52 -1.19 -19.03
CA LEU A 20 -0.36 -2.61 -19.31
C LEU A 20 1.10 -3.03 -19.43
N THR A 21 1.93 -2.20 -20.04
CA THR A 21 3.33 -2.55 -20.29
C THR A 21 4.17 -1.31 -20.47
N THR A 22 5.49 -1.52 -20.44
CA THR A 22 6.49 -0.50 -20.67
C THR A 22 7.40 -0.89 -21.83
N ARG A 23 7.96 0.10 -22.49
CA ARG A 23 9.05 -0.05 -23.47
C ARG A 23 10.13 0.97 -23.18
N GLN A 24 11.37 0.69 -23.57
CA GLN A 24 12.45 1.64 -23.45
C GLN A 24 13.43 1.54 -24.62
N THR A 25 14.12 2.64 -24.87
CA THR A 25 15.25 2.79 -25.78
C THR A 25 16.46 3.29 -24.97
N GLU A 26 17.57 3.57 -25.63
CA GLU A 26 18.72 4.17 -24.97
C GLU A 26 18.43 5.56 -24.39
N THR A 27 17.51 6.32 -24.98
CA THR A 27 17.27 7.72 -24.64
C THR A 27 15.90 7.99 -23.99
N SER A 28 14.96 7.06 -24.07
CA SER A 28 13.58 7.26 -23.60
C SER A 28 12.94 5.98 -23.10
N ALA A 29 11.87 6.14 -22.33
CA ALA A 29 10.97 5.05 -21.95
C ALA A 29 9.51 5.45 -22.19
N SER A 30 8.63 4.48 -22.34
CA SER A 30 7.20 4.71 -22.55
C SER A 30 6.34 3.73 -21.80
N VAL A 31 5.15 4.17 -21.40
CA VAL A 31 4.07 3.30 -20.93
C VAL A 31 3.02 3.17 -22.03
N ILE A 32 2.42 1.99 -22.11
CA ILE A 32 1.29 1.69 -22.99
C ILE A 32 0.11 1.33 -22.10
N CYS A 33 -1.02 2.02 -22.30
CA CYS A 33 -2.23 1.84 -21.53
C CYS A 33 -3.22 0.89 -22.23
N GLU A 34 -4.19 0.42 -21.47
CA GLU A 34 -5.26 -0.49 -21.95
C GLU A 34 -6.08 0.12 -23.09
N ASP A 35 -6.31 1.42 -23.08
CA ASP A 35 -6.98 2.17 -24.14
C ASP A 35 -6.09 2.48 -25.35
N GLN A 36 -4.94 1.84 -25.46
CA GLN A 36 -3.92 2.00 -26.49
C GLN A 36 -3.22 3.36 -26.50
N SER A 37 -3.53 4.26 -25.57
CA SER A 37 -2.75 5.49 -25.39
C SER A 37 -1.34 5.16 -24.91
N SER A 38 -0.36 5.98 -25.35
CA SER A 38 1.05 5.84 -24.95
C SER A 38 1.60 7.17 -24.47
N TYR A 39 2.45 7.10 -23.45
CA TYR A 39 3.13 8.28 -22.90
C TYR A 39 4.63 8.02 -22.87
N ASN A 40 5.38 8.95 -23.43
CA ASN A 40 6.84 8.90 -23.50
C ASN A 40 7.47 9.84 -22.47
N ALA A 41 8.57 9.41 -21.89
CA ALA A 41 9.35 10.17 -20.93
C ALA A 41 10.83 9.75 -20.97
N GLU A 42 11.70 10.49 -20.33
CA GLU A 42 13.10 10.10 -20.15
C GLU A 42 13.24 8.98 -19.11
N VAL A 43 12.32 8.91 -18.15
CA VAL A 43 12.27 7.92 -17.09
C VAL A 43 10.83 7.52 -16.78
N ILE A 44 10.62 6.26 -16.43
CA ILE A 44 9.36 5.74 -15.92
C ILE A 44 9.57 5.25 -14.48
N ILE A 45 8.71 5.67 -13.59
CA ILE A 45 8.69 5.19 -12.20
C ILE A 45 7.40 4.41 -11.96
N GLY A 46 7.54 3.12 -11.69
CA GLY A 46 6.45 2.22 -11.30
C GLY A 46 6.14 2.37 -9.82
N ALA A 47 5.07 3.09 -9.51
CA ALA A 47 4.54 3.25 -8.15
C ALA A 47 3.13 2.64 -8.07
N ASP A 48 2.90 1.55 -8.78
CA ASP A 48 1.62 0.89 -9.02
C ASP A 48 1.30 -0.24 -8.00
N GLY A 49 2.03 -0.24 -6.88
CA GLY A 49 1.71 -1.01 -5.68
C GLY A 49 2.03 -2.51 -5.77
N LEU A 50 1.48 -3.29 -4.84
CA LEU A 50 1.72 -4.72 -4.69
C LEU A 50 1.48 -5.52 -5.99
N TRP A 51 0.46 -5.15 -6.77
CA TRP A 51 0.05 -5.80 -8.01
C TRP A 51 0.70 -5.19 -9.26
N SER A 52 1.83 -4.52 -9.09
CA SER A 52 2.54 -3.75 -10.12
C SER A 52 2.68 -4.49 -11.46
N GLU A 53 2.14 -3.90 -12.51
CA GLU A 53 2.36 -4.37 -13.88
C GLU A 53 3.77 -3.99 -14.36
N ILE A 54 4.30 -2.84 -13.90
CA ILE A 54 5.66 -2.41 -14.26
C ILE A 54 6.68 -3.37 -13.65
N ARG A 55 6.49 -3.83 -12.43
CA ARG A 55 7.35 -4.83 -11.79
C ARG A 55 7.43 -6.13 -12.60
N LYS A 56 6.30 -6.63 -13.10
CA LYS A 56 6.28 -7.82 -13.97
C LYS A 56 7.16 -7.65 -15.19
N ASN A 57 7.19 -6.44 -15.77
CA ASN A 57 7.97 -6.17 -16.98
C ASN A 57 9.49 -6.09 -16.73
N ILE A 58 9.94 -5.63 -15.57
CA ILE A 58 11.37 -5.35 -15.33
C ILE A 58 12.06 -6.33 -14.38
N VAL A 59 11.31 -6.93 -13.45
CA VAL A 59 11.85 -7.91 -12.49
C VAL A 59 11.55 -9.34 -12.95
N ASN A 60 10.39 -9.56 -13.60
CA ASN A 60 9.93 -10.86 -14.05
C ASN A 60 9.84 -11.89 -12.90
N ASP A 61 9.36 -11.44 -11.74
CA ASP A 61 9.13 -12.29 -10.58
C ASP A 61 7.70 -12.87 -10.55
N GLU A 62 7.45 -13.74 -9.59
CA GLU A 62 6.14 -14.37 -9.40
C GLU A 62 5.09 -13.39 -8.89
N ALA A 63 3.82 -13.80 -8.94
CA ALA A 63 2.70 -13.06 -8.38
C ALA A 63 2.85 -12.90 -6.85
N PRO A 64 2.17 -11.92 -6.23
CA PRO A 64 2.13 -11.78 -4.78
C PRO A 64 1.67 -13.07 -4.10
N ARG A 65 2.29 -13.39 -2.97
CA ARG A 65 1.94 -14.54 -2.14
C ARG A 65 0.91 -14.16 -1.10
N VAL A 66 -0.08 -15.02 -0.90
CA VAL A 66 -1.03 -14.89 0.20
C VAL A 66 -0.35 -15.29 1.51
N SER A 67 -0.35 -14.41 2.50
CA SER A 67 0.28 -14.66 3.81
C SER A 67 -0.52 -15.61 4.72
N GLY A 68 -1.75 -15.96 4.35
CA GLY A 68 -2.69 -16.68 5.21
C GLY A 68 -3.38 -15.80 6.25
N HIS A 69 -3.13 -14.49 6.24
CA HIS A 69 -3.80 -13.52 7.11
C HIS A 69 -4.71 -12.61 6.30
N ILE A 70 -5.81 -12.22 6.92
CA ILE A 70 -6.72 -11.21 6.41
C ILE A 70 -6.84 -10.06 7.41
N ALA A 71 -7.14 -8.89 6.92
CA ALA A 71 -7.44 -7.70 7.71
C ALA A 71 -8.88 -7.27 7.46
N TYR A 72 -9.67 -7.24 8.52
CA TYR A 72 -10.99 -6.63 8.51
C TYR A 72 -10.86 -5.19 8.99
N ARG A 73 -11.33 -4.25 8.18
CA ARG A 73 -11.25 -2.83 8.47
C ARG A 73 -12.62 -2.18 8.54
N ALA A 74 -12.80 -1.35 9.55
CA ALA A 74 -14.01 -0.57 9.72
C ALA A 74 -13.70 0.75 10.44
N VAL A 75 -14.64 1.65 10.39
CA VAL A 75 -14.60 2.91 11.15
C VAL A 75 -15.84 3.05 12.00
N LEU A 76 -15.67 3.64 13.17
CA LEU A 76 -16.75 4.04 14.09
C LEU A 76 -16.71 5.55 14.30
N PRO A 77 -17.85 6.25 14.39
CA PRO A 77 -17.92 7.58 14.97
C PRO A 77 -17.32 7.56 16.39
N LEU A 78 -16.53 8.57 16.76
CA LEU A 78 -15.84 8.57 18.04
C LEU A 78 -16.81 8.53 19.23
N ASN A 79 -17.99 9.10 19.10
CA ASN A 79 -19.05 9.10 20.12
C ASN A 79 -19.62 7.69 20.42
N GLU A 80 -19.42 6.71 19.53
CA GLU A 80 -19.80 5.32 19.74
C GLU A 80 -18.69 4.49 20.42
N VAL A 81 -17.47 5.03 20.47
CA VAL A 81 -16.33 4.39 21.14
C VAL A 81 -16.43 4.65 22.64
N PRO A 82 -16.15 3.66 23.53
CA PRO A 82 -16.10 3.88 24.96
C PRO A 82 -15.10 5.00 25.35
N ASP A 83 -15.47 5.85 26.33
CA ASP A 83 -14.71 7.04 26.70
C ASP A 83 -13.21 6.78 26.97
N LYS A 84 -12.92 5.65 27.64
CA LYS A 84 -11.54 5.23 27.96
C LYS A 84 -10.65 4.96 26.75
N ALA A 85 -11.21 4.89 25.55
CA ALA A 85 -10.49 4.59 24.32
C ALA A 85 -10.58 5.71 23.27
N ARG A 86 -11.04 6.89 23.66
CA ARG A 86 -11.12 8.06 22.77
C ARG A 86 -9.83 8.90 22.76
N GLU A 87 -8.80 8.41 23.43
CA GLU A 87 -7.51 9.10 23.45
C GLU A 87 -6.85 9.11 22.06
N ASN A 88 -6.04 10.11 21.79
CA ASN A 88 -5.33 10.24 20.51
C ASN A 88 -4.09 9.34 20.47
N GLU A 89 -4.31 8.05 20.59
CA GLU A 89 -3.29 7.02 20.66
C GLU A 89 -3.55 5.89 19.66
N VAL A 90 -2.50 5.20 19.27
CA VAL A 90 -2.58 3.91 18.57
C VAL A 90 -2.53 2.81 19.61
N ILE A 91 -3.60 2.04 19.73
CA ILE A 91 -3.69 0.92 20.68
C ILE A 91 -3.69 -0.40 19.92
N LEU A 92 -2.79 -1.28 20.31
CA LEU A 92 -2.70 -2.66 19.81
C LEU A 92 -3.20 -3.64 20.90
N TRP A 93 -4.26 -4.35 20.59
CA TRP A 93 -4.78 -5.47 21.37
C TRP A 93 -4.25 -6.77 20.77
N ALA A 94 -3.21 -7.32 21.36
CA ALA A 94 -2.61 -8.57 20.90
C ALA A 94 -3.25 -9.78 21.60
N GLY A 95 -3.60 -10.79 20.82
CA GLY A 95 -4.12 -12.06 21.28
C GLY A 95 -3.53 -13.24 20.51
N PRO A 96 -3.82 -14.48 20.92
CA PRO A 96 -3.35 -15.66 20.20
C PRO A 96 -3.88 -15.66 18.76
N ARG A 97 -2.98 -15.57 17.78
CA ARG A 97 -3.28 -15.57 16.32
C ARG A 97 -4.23 -14.47 15.84
N THR A 98 -4.45 -13.45 16.69
CA THR A 98 -5.31 -12.31 16.36
C THR A 98 -4.70 -11.03 16.91
N HIS A 99 -4.97 -9.91 16.28
CA HIS A 99 -4.79 -8.62 16.91
C HIS A 99 -5.80 -7.60 16.36
N LEU A 100 -6.13 -6.64 17.19
CA LEU A 100 -6.92 -5.47 16.80
C LEU A 100 -6.07 -4.23 17.01
N VAL A 101 -5.97 -3.41 15.98
CA VAL A 101 -5.36 -2.06 16.07
C VAL A 101 -6.49 -1.05 15.99
N GLN A 102 -6.48 -0.08 16.90
CA GLN A 102 -7.39 1.06 16.88
C GLN A 102 -6.61 2.36 16.95
N TYR A 103 -7.05 3.35 16.22
CA TYR A 103 -6.51 4.71 16.26
C TYR A 103 -7.48 5.74 15.68
N PRO A 104 -7.49 6.98 16.21
CA PRO A 104 -8.37 8.02 15.71
C PRO A 104 -7.90 8.56 14.35
N LEU A 105 -8.87 8.95 13.53
CA LEU A 105 -8.69 9.62 12.26
C LEU A 105 -9.51 10.92 12.22
N HIS A 106 -9.33 11.74 11.19
CA HIS A 106 -10.06 12.99 10.99
C HIS A 106 -10.03 13.90 12.23
N ARG A 107 -8.85 14.08 12.84
CA ARG A 107 -8.66 14.86 14.07
C ARG A 107 -9.46 14.35 15.27
N GLY A 108 -9.71 13.05 15.31
CA GLY A 108 -10.44 12.40 16.39
C GLY A 108 -11.96 12.32 16.20
N GLU A 109 -12.49 12.57 15.00
CA GLU A 109 -13.92 12.44 14.72
C GLU A 109 -14.36 10.97 14.56
N ILE A 110 -13.46 10.13 14.04
CA ILE A 110 -13.71 8.72 13.82
C ILE A 110 -12.58 7.85 14.35
N MET A 111 -12.92 6.65 14.79
CA MET A 111 -11.98 5.60 15.20
C MET A 111 -11.85 4.58 14.08
N ASN A 112 -10.62 4.34 13.61
CA ASN A 112 -10.32 3.27 12.68
C ASN A 112 -10.01 1.99 13.44
N LEU A 113 -10.58 0.89 12.98
CA LEU A 113 -10.38 -0.45 13.53
C LEU A 113 -9.83 -1.37 12.46
N VAL A 114 -8.76 -2.09 12.79
CA VAL A 114 -8.12 -3.09 11.92
C VAL A 114 -7.97 -4.38 12.70
N ALA A 115 -8.84 -5.34 12.43
CA ALA A 115 -8.81 -6.66 13.03
C ALA A 115 -8.09 -7.63 12.08
N VAL A 116 -6.99 -8.23 12.53
CA VAL A 116 -6.16 -9.15 11.75
C VAL A 116 -6.20 -10.53 12.37
N PHE A 117 -6.38 -11.54 11.53
CA PHE A 117 -6.42 -12.94 11.96
C PHE A 117 -6.10 -13.89 10.80
N HIS A 118 -5.79 -15.13 11.10
CA HIS A 118 -5.55 -16.16 10.11
C HIS A 118 -6.88 -16.65 9.51
N SER A 119 -6.95 -16.68 8.17
CA SER A 119 -8.10 -17.20 7.43
C SER A 119 -7.66 -17.91 6.16
N HIS A 120 -8.47 -18.86 5.72
CA HIS A 120 -8.30 -19.54 4.43
C HIS A 120 -9.11 -18.87 3.31
N ARG A 121 -9.85 -17.81 3.61
CA ARG A 121 -10.58 -17.04 2.60
C ARG A 121 -9.58 -16.27 1.73
N TYR A 122 -9.80 -16.37 0.45
CA TYR A 122 -9.07 -15.59 -0.54
C TYR A 122 -10.07 -15.01 -1.54
N GLU A 123 -10.19 -13.70 -1.51
CA GLU A 123 -10.97 -12.93 -2.48
C GLU A 123 -10.20 -11.67 -2.80
N GLU A 124 -9.83 -11.48 -4.08
CA GLU A 124 -9.18 -10.25 -4.53
C GLU A 124 -10.21 -9.14 -4.71
N GLY A 125 -9.86 -7.92 -4.32
CA GLY A 125 -10.66 -6.74 -4.60
C GLY A 125 -10.64 -5.69 -3.49
N TRP A 126 -11.10 -4.50 -3.84
CA TRP A 126 -11.19 -3.36 -2.93
C TRP A 126 -12.55 -3.27 -2.20
N ASP A 127 -13.57 -3.94 -2.73
CA ASP A 127 -14.93 -3.91 -2.22
C ASP A 127 -15.41 -5.28 -1.72
N VAL A 128 -14.47 -6.09 -1.24
CA VAL A 128 -14.78 -7.36 -0.60
C VAL A 128 -15.13 -7.10 0.86
N TYR A 129 -16.19 -7.78 1.32
CA TYR A 129 -16.68 -7.67 2.69
C TYR A 129 -16.45 -8.96 3.45
N GLY A 130 -16.09 -8.80 4.72
CA GLY A 130 -15.87 -9.90 5.64
C GLY A 130 -17.15 -10.35 6.34
N GLU A 131 -17.11 -11.60 6.81
CA GLU A 131 -18.21 -12.20 7.58
C GLU A 131 -18.07 -11.87 9.07
N SER A 132 -19.06 -11.18 9.63
CA SER A 132 -19.05 -10.85 11.06
C SER A 132 -19.06 -12.10 11.97
N SER A 133 -19.60 -13.21 11.49
CA SER A 133 -19.57 -14.50 12.19
C SER A 133 -18.15 -15.05 12.32
N GLU A 134 -17.34 -15.01 11.24
CA GLU A 134 -15.94 -15.44 11.28
C GLU A 134 -15.14 -14.58 12.25
N LEU A 135 -15.33 -13.26 12.21
CA LEU A 135 -14.66 -12.33 13.12
C LEU A 135 -14.99 -12.64 14.59
N LYS A 136 -16.26 -12.87 14.92
CA LYS A 136 -16.71 -13.21 16.28
C LYS A 136 -16.10 -14.53 16.75
N GLU A 137 -16.03 -15.54 15.89
CA GLU A 137 -15.40 -16.81 16.20
C GLU A 137 -13.91 -16.64 16.50
N ARG A 138 -13.17 -15.94 15.61
CA ARG A 138 -11.73 -15.75 15.75
C ARG A 138 -11.34 -14.93 16.97
N PHE A 139 -12.17 -13.98 17.36
CA PHE A 139 -11.94 -13.13 18.52
C PHE A 139 -12.65 -13.63 19.79
N SER A 140 -13.31 -14.79 19.74
CA SER A 140 -13.92 -15.40 20.92
C SER A 140 -12.85 -15.61 22.01
N GLY A 141 -13.15 -15.19 23.24
CA GLY A 141 -12.20 -15.27 24.36
C GLY A 141 -11.21 -14.09 24.47
N GLN A 142 -11.31 -13.09 23.61
CA GLN A 142 -10.58 -11.82 23.77
C GLN A 142 -11.18 -10.97 24.90
N HIS A 143 -10.44 -9.91 25.27
CA HIS A 143 -10.89 -8.99 26.32
C HIS A 143 -12.27 -8.38 25.97
N ALA A 144 -13.15 -8.23 26.98
CA ALA A 144 -14.53 -7.76 26.80
C ALA A 144 -14.61 -6.44 26.01
N TYR A 145 -13.69 -5.52 26.26
CA TYR A 145 -13.59 -4.26 25.53
C TYR A 145 -13.42 -4.47 24.02
N VAL A 146 -12.56 -5.40 23.60
CA VAL A 146 -12.34 -5.74 22.18
C VAL A 146 -13.63 -6.28 21.57
N LEU A 147 -14.30 -7.18 22.27
CA LEU A 147 -15.57 -7.77 21.83
C LEU A 147 -16.67 -6.71 21.68
N ASP A 148 -16.74 -5.76 22.61
CA ASP A 148 -17.69 -4.64 22.55
C ASP A 148 -17.43 -3.74 21.33
N LEU A 149 -16.17 -3.43 21.03
CA LEU A 149 -15.83 -2.65 19.82
C LEU A 149 -16.22 -3.39 18.55
N LEU A 150 -15.86 -4.67 18.44
CA LEU A 150 -16.16 -5.49 17.29
C LEU A 150 -17.67 -5.64 17.07
N ALA A 151 -18.45 -5.74 18.15
CA ALA A 151 -19.90 -5.87 18.09
C ALA A 151 -20.63 -4.64 17.56
N LYS A 152 -20.01 -3.45 17.61
CA LYS A 152 -20.58 -2.20 17.10
C LYS A 152 -20.50 -2.08 15.58
N ILE A 153 -19.69 -2.93 14.93
CA ILE A 153 -19.46 -2.87 13.50
C ILE A 153 -20.37 -3.84 12.77
N ASN A 154 -21.22 -3.30 11.90
CA ASN A 154 -22.15 -4.08 11.08
C ASN A 154 -21.53 -4.58 9.77
N SER A 155 -20.52 -3.88 9.26
CA SER A 155 -19.90 -4.20 7.98
C SER A 155 -18.39 -3.98 8.03
N TRP A 156 -17.64 -4.99 7.64
CA TRP A 156 -16.19 -4.98 7.61
C TRP A 156 -15.69 -5.12 6.18
N LYS A 157 -14.85 -4.19 5.73
CA LYS A 157 -14.08 -4.41 4.51
C LYS A 157 -12.98 -5.42 4.78
N MET A 158 -12.89 -6.43 3.92
CA MET A 158 -11.90 -7.49 4.03
C MET A 158 -10.74 -7.23 3.05
N TRP A 159 -9.54 -7.41 3.52
CA TRP A 159 -8.33 -7.34 2.71
C TRP A 159 -7.46 -8.55 2.98
N VAL A 160 -7.16 -9.28 1.92
CA VAL A 160 -6.18 -10.37 1.97
C VAL A 160 -4.79 -9.77 2.06
N LEU A 161 -4.02 -10.18 3.05
CA LEU A 161 -2.65 -9.71 3.22
C LEU A 161 -1.70 -10.54 2.36
N CYS A 162 -1.07 -9.87 1.41
CA CYS A 162 -0.12 -10.48 0.51
C CYS A 162 1.25 -9.81 0.65
N ASP A 163 2.29 -10.57 0.36
CA ASP A 163 3.65 -10.09 0.22
C ASP A 163 4.28 -10.57 -1.10
N ARG A 164 5.51 -10.17 -1.34
CA ARG A 164 6.35 -10.68 -2.44
C ARG A 164 7.73 -11.02 -1.91
N GLU A 165 8.45 -11.88 -2.62
CA GLU A 165 9.87 -12.06 -2.34
C GLU A 165 10.64 -10.75 -2.54
N PRO A 166 11.54 -10.42 -1.60
CA PRO A 166 12.42 -9.28 -1.76
C PRO A 166 13.31 -9.43 -2.99
N VAL A 167 13.43 -8.36 -3.76
CA VAL A 167 14.31 -8.31 -4.92
C VAL A 167 15.40 -7.28 -4.69
N LYS A 168 16.61 -7.60 -5.18
CA LYS A 168 17.78 -6.70 -5.05
C LYS A 168 17.78 -5.60 -6.11
N ASN A 169 17.25 -5.92 -7.29
CA ASN A 169 17.27 -5.01 -8.43
C ASN A 169 15.84 -4.68 -8.85
N TRP A 170 15.46 -3.44 -8.66
CA TRP A 170 14.16 -2.92 -9.08
C TRP A 170 14.26 -1.77 -10.08
N SER A 171 15.44 -1.59 -10.66
CA SER A 171 15.68 -0.67 -11.77
C SER A 171 16.23 -1.44 -12.98
N ASN A 172 15.71 -1.12 -14.14
CA ASN A 172 16.17 -1.67 -15.41
C ASN A 172 16.21 -0.55 -16.45
N GLY A 173 17.43 -0.10 -16.81
CA GLY A 173 17.60 1.02 -17.72
C GLY A 173 16.94 2.29 -17.21
N ARG A 174 15.93 2.78 -17.93
CA ARG A 174 15.18 4.01 -17.64
C ARG A 174 13.89 3.78 -16.86
N ILE A 175 13.70 2.58 -16.33
CA ILE A 175 12.51 2.21 -15.57
C ILE A 175 12.93 1.78 -14.17
N SER A 176 12.28 2.31 -13.13
CA SER A 176 12.50 1.93 -11.74
C SER A 176 11.18 1.77 -11.00
N LEU A 177 11.19 1.00 -9.93
CA LEU A 177 10.05 0.83 -9.02
C LEU A 177 10.19 1.71 -7.79
N LEU A 178 9.05 1.97 -7.12
CA LEU A 178 8.97 2.76 -5.90
C LEU A 178 7.87 2.21 -4.97
N GLY A 179 8.12 2.25 -3.67
CA GLY A 179 7.15 1.83 -2.65
C GLY A 179 6.77 0.35 -2.78
N ASP A 180 5.49 0.02 -2.60
CA ASP A 180 5.01 -1.37 -2.65
C ASP A 180 5.24 -2.07 -3.99
N ALA A 181 5.48 -1.35 -5.08
CA ALA A 181 5.90 -1.96 -6.33
C ALA A 181 7.33 -2.54 -6.24
N ALA A 182 8.21 -1.89 -5.49
CA ALA A 182 9.59 -2.33 -5.28
C ALA A 182 9.70 -3.34 -4.11
N HIS A 183 9.17 -2.98 -2.95
CA HIS A 183 9.39 -3.70 -1.68
C HIS A 183 8.10 -3.78 -0.83
N PRO A 184 7.05 -4.43 -1.33
CA PRO A 184 5.81 -4.58 -0.56
C PRO A 184 6.10 -5.34 0.73
N MET A 185 5.42 -4.94 1.80
CA MET A 185 5.54 -5.57 3.10
C MET A 185 4.19 -5.76 3.77
N LEU A 186 4.12 -6.75 4.66
CA LEU A 186 2.96 -6.91 5.52
C LEU A 186 2.85 -5.74 6.50
N GLN A 187 1.63 -5.39 6.85
CA GLN A 187 1.30 -4.15 7.59
C GLN A 187 1.73 -4.12 9.08
N TYR A 188 2.35 -5.18 9.59
CA TYR A 188 2.58 -5.34 11.03
C TYR A 188 3.43 -4.25 11.68
N LEU A 189 4.37 -3.67 10.96
CA LEU A 189 5.22 -2.58 11.46
C LEU A 189 4.73 -1.20 11.02
N ALA A 190 3.64 -1.11 10.22
CA ALA A 190 3.09 0.13 9.69
C ALA A 190 4.11 1.02 8.95
N GLN A 191 5.17 0.44 8.35
CA GLN A 191 6.29 1.17 7.74
C GLN A 191 6.14 1.36 6.22
N GLY A 192 5.31 0.58 5.52
CA GLY A 192 5.24 0.61 4.06
C GLY A 192 5.01 2.01 3.47
N GLY A 193 4.04 2.75 4.01
CA GLY A 193 3.77 4.12 3.56
C GLY A 193 4.91 5.11 3.86
N CYS A 194 5.59 4.97 5.00
CA CYS A 194 6.74 5.81 5.36
C CYS A 194 7.90 5.54 4.40
N MET A 195 8.20 4.27 4.13
CA MET A 195 9.26 3.88 3.21
C MET A 195 8.98 4.39 1.78
N ALA A 196 7.74 4.33 1.30
CA ALA A 196 7.38 4.88 0.00
C ALA A 196 7.59 6.40 -0.10
N ILE A 197 7.36 7.14 1.00
CA ILE A 197 7.65 8.58 1.06
C ILE A 197 9.16 8.83 1.04
N GLU A 198 9.93 8.07 1.81
CA GLU A 198 11.39 8.14 1.79
C GLU A 198 11.98 7.80 0.42
N ASP A 199 11.43 6.78 -0.24
CA ASP A 199 11.80 6.43 -1.63
C ASP A 199 11.62 7.61 -2.57
N ALA A 200 10.48 8.29 -2.50
CA ALA A 200 10.19 9.44 -3.36
C ALA A 200 11.21 10.57 -3.16
N VAL A 201 11.58 10.84 -1.91
CA VAL A 201 12.61 11.85 -1.58
C VAL A 201 13.98 11.41 -2.07
N CYS A 202 14.36 10.16 -1.83
CA CYS A 202 15.64 9.59 -2.27
C CYS A 202 15.77 9.60 -3.79
N LEU A 203 14.73 9.16 -4.49
CA LEU A 203 14.68 9.16 -5.95
C LEU A 203 14.80 10.57 -6.52
N ALA A 204 14.04 11.53 -6.01
CA ALA A 204 14.10 12.92 -6.43
C ALA A 204 15.50 13.52 -6.23
N TYR A 205 16.14 13.23 -5.09
CA TYR A 205 17.50 13.66 -4.80
C TYR A 205 18.52 13.16 -5.82
N HIS A 206 18.45 11.87 -6.20
CA HIS A 206 19.41 11.31 -7.17
C HIS A 206 19.15 11.78 -8.58
N LEU A 207 17.89 11.93 -9.00
CA LEU A 207 17.53 12.46 -10.31
C LEU A 207 17.97 13.93 -10.48
N ASP A 208 17.82 14.76 -9.44
CA ASP A 208 18.27 16.14 -9.46
C ASP A 208 19.80 16.25 -9.60
N ARG A 209 20.54 15.44 -8.84
CA ARG A 209 22.00 15.46 -8.80
C ARG A 209 22.68 14.84 -10.03
N GLN A 210 21.99 13.96 -10.74
CA GLN A 210 22.51 13.21 -11.87
C GLN A 210 21.60 13.34 -13.09
N SER A 211 21.07 14.52 -13.35
CA SER A 211 20.09 14.79 -14.42
C SER A 211 20.58 14.38 -15.82
N GLU A 212 21.88 14.41 -16.07
CA GLU A 212 22.47 13.97 -17.34
C GLU A 212 22.74 12.44 -17.40
N ASN A 213 22.70 11.75 -16.24
CA ASN A 213 22.91 10.31 -16.13
C ASN A 213 21.76 9.64 -15.40
N ILE A 214 20.59 9.60 -16.01
CA ILE A 214 19.37 9.05 -15.43
C ILE A 214 19.56 7.59 -14.96
N ILE A 215 20.23 6.76 -15.75
CA ILE A 215 20.46 5.35 -15.39
C ILE A 215 21.31 5.26 -14.12
N GLY A 216 22.35 6.05 -14.01
CA GLY A 216 23.17 6.15 -12.80
C GLY A 216 22.39 6.66 -11.60
N ALA A 217 21.50 7.63 -11.79
CA ALA A 217 20.62 8.15 -10.74
C ALA A 217 19.69 7.06 -10.21
N LEU A 218 19.05 6.26 -11.08
CA LEU A 218 18.17 5.17 -10.70
C LEU A 218 18.92 4.05 -9.95
N GLN A 219 20.15 3.74 -10.38
CA GLN A 219 21.01 2.77 -9.67
C GLN A 219 21.43 3.28 -8.29
N ALA A 220 21.79 4.57 -8.17
CA ALA A 220 22.14 5.19 -6.89
C ALA A 220 20.92 5.21 -5.93
N TYR A 221 19.73 5.51 -6.43
CA TYR A 221 18.48 5.40 -5.69
C TYR A 221 18.29 3.97 -5.16
N GLN A 222 18.33 2.97 -6.03
CA GLN A 222 18.16 1.56 -5.67
C GLN A 222 19.18 1.11 -4.60
N ASN A 223 20.43 1.52 -4.71
CA ASN A 223 21.49 1.11 -3.78
C ASN A 223 21.37 1.78 -2.40
N ASN A 224 20.63 2.87 -2.30
CA ASN A 224 20.43 3.61 -1.05
C ASN A 224 19.14 3.20 -0.34
N ARG A 225 18.32 2.37 -0.96
CA ARG A 225 17.03 1.92 -0.42
C ARG A 225 17.01 0.42 -0.24
#